data_72a7c564e44661e10e3c56eca5663a5d
#
_entry.id   72a7c564e44661e10e3c56eca5663a5d
#
_cell.length_a   1.000
_cell.length_b   1.000
_cell.length_c   1.000
_cell.angle_alpha   90.00
_cell.angle_beta   90.00
_cell.angle_gamma   90.00
#
_symmetry.space_group_name_H-M   'P 1'
#
loop_
_entity.id
_entity.type
_entity.pdbx_description
1 polymer ?
#
loop_
_entity_poly.entity_id
_entity_poly.type
_entity_poly.pdbx_seq_one_letter_code
_entity_poly.pdbx_strand_id
1 'polypeptide(L)'
;YSGLTDKIEGQTIPVNSQVMDYTIYEPYGVSGHIVPWNFPISMIARSLACSFAAGNSTVIKPAELTPLATTSFFAEAIHNAEVPKGLINIVTGYGSEAGAALTAHPDVAQITFTGSVKTGKAILHAAAERAVPAVVELGGKSAAVVLPDADIDKVVNATKVGIFSQAGQICSAMSRMIVHKSIKDEVLEKLSKLAASIKVGPGDEEGVDLTPVISEEQLQKVENYARSGLQ
;
A
#
# COMPACT_ATOMS: atom_id res chain seq x y z
N TYR A 1 -12.85 10.89 0.36
CA TYR A 1 -12.52 11.58 -0.91
C TYR A 1 -13.75 12.21 -1.55
N SER A 2 -14.94 11.61 -1.49
CA SER A 2 -16.17 12.22 -2.05
C SER A 2 -16.42 13.63 -1.54
N GLY A 3 -16.15 13.92 -0.27
CA GLY A 3 -16.24 15.25 0.33
C GLY A 3 -15.11 16.22 -0.05
N LEU A 4 -14.20 15.84 -0.94
CA LEU A 4 -13.08 16.66 -1.41
C LEU A 4 -13.20 17.07 -2.88
N THR A 5 -14.17 16.56 -3.61
CA THR A 5 -14.32 16.81 -5.06
C THR A 5 -14.57 18.27 -5.39
N ASP A 6 -15.23 19.00 -4.51
CA ASP A 6 -15.52 20.43 -4.62
C ASP A 6 -14.48 21.32 -3.90
N LYS A 7 -13.35 20.74 -3.46
CA LYS A 7 -12.33 21.45 -2.67
C LYS A 7 -10.93 21.38 -3.30
N ILE A 8 -10.88 21.03 -4.58
CA ILE A 8 -9.64 21.08 -5.37
C ILE A 8 -9.54 22.51 -5.95
N GLU A 9 -9.05 23.41 -5.11
CA GLU A 9 -9.00 24.84 -5.41
C GLU A 9 -7.62 25.25 -5.91
N GLY A 10 -7.59 26.18 -6.89
CA GLY A 10 -6.36 26.85 -7.31
C GLY A 10 -6.03 28.04 -6.40
N GLN A 11 -5.03 28.80 -6.77
CA GLN A 11 -4.55 29.97 -6.05
C GLN A 11 -4.66 31.21 -6.93
N THR A 12 -5.04 32.34 -6.34
CA THR A 12 -4.90 33.66 -6.99
C THR A 12 -3.55 34.25 -6.60
N ILE A 13 -2.75 34.61 -7.58
CA ILE A 13 -1.39 35.13 -7.40
C ILE A 13 -1.42 36.65 -7.60
N PRO A 14 -1.11 37.47 -6.59
CA PRO A 14 -1.12 38.92 -6.73
C PRO A 14 0.10 39.37 -7.56
N VAL A 15 -0.16 39.96 -8.73
CA VAL A 15 0.87 40.53 -9.61
C VAL A 15 0.78 42.05 -9.57
N ASN A 16 -0.30 42.66 -10.12
CA ASN A 16 -0.60 44.08 -10.08
C ASN A 16 -2.08 44.32 -10.42
N SER A 17 -2.52 45.58 -10.41
CA SER A 17 -3.94 45.96 -10.63
C SER A 17 -4.46 45.72 -12.06
N GLN A 18 -3.59 45.44 -13.02
CA GLN A 18 -3.93 45.22 -14.44
C GLN A 18 -3.86 43.76 -14.87
N VAL A 19 -3.31 42.89 -14.03
CA VAL A 19 -3.12 41.48 -14.32
C VAL A 19 -3.78 40.61 -13.26
N MET A 20 -4.61 39.67 -13.73
CA MET A 20 -5.13 38.59 -12.90
C MET A 20 -4.34 37.31 -13.23
N ASP A 21 -3.67 36.74 -12.24
CA ASP A 21 -2.94 35.49 -12.34
C ASP A 21 -3.52 34.50 -11.35
N TYR A 22 -3.81 33.28 -11.83
CA TYR A 22 -4.37 32.23 -10.99
C TYR A 22 -3.98 30.84 -11.53
N THR A 23 -3.93 29.86 -10.64
CA THR A 23 -3.74 28.46 -10.99
C THR A 23 -5.07 27.72 -10.96
N ILE A 24 -5.20 26.72 -11.83
CA ILE A 24 -6.29 25.75 -11.81
C ILE A 24 -5.70 24.36 -11.79
N TYR A 25 -6.38 23.40 -11.16
CA TYR A 25 -6.05 22.01 -11.23
C TYR A 25 -6.89 21.31 -12.29
N GLU A 26 -6.25 20.54 -13.16
CA GLU A 26 -6.91 19.76 -14.19
C GLU A 26 -6.58 18.28 -14.01
N PRO A 27 -7.49 17.35 -14.40
CA PRO A 27 -7.19 15.91 -14.39
C PRO A 27 -6.00 15.60 -15.30
N TYR A 28 -5.20 14.60 -14.92
CA TYR A 28 -4.18 14.04 -15.82
C TYR A 28 -4.77 13.36 -17.07
N GLY A 29 -6.01 12.89 -16.98
CA GLY A 29 -6.66 12.08 -17.99
C GLY A 29 -6.71 10.62 -17.59
N VAL A 30 -5.85 9.75 -18.16
CA VAL A 30 -5.76 8.34 -17.77
C VAL A 30 -4.69 8.14 -16.72
N SER A 31 -5.09 7.63 -15.55
CA SER A 31 -4.20 7.28 -14.45
C SER A 31 -4.06 5.75 -14.33
N GLY A 32 -2.82 5.26 -14.36
CA GLY A 32 -2.49 3.84 -14.20
C GLY A 32 -2.15 3.50 -12.74
N HIS A 33 -2.79 2.48 -12.19
CA HIS A 33 -2.57 2.07 -10.80
C HIS A 33 -2.20 0.60 -10.70
N ILE A 34 -1.08 0.30 -10.04
CA ILE A 34 -0.61 -1.06 -9.79
C ILE A 34 -0.59 -1.27 -8.28
N VAL A 35 -1.40 -2.20 -7.79
CA VAL A 35 -1.64 -2.38 -6.35
C VAL A 35 -1.13 -3.74 -5.86
N PRO A 36 -0.70 -3.83 -4.59
CA PRO A 36 -0.12 -5.03 -4.00
C PRO A 36 -1.19 -6.01 -3.51
N TRP A 37 -0.72 -7.19 -3.09
CA TRP A 37 -1.54 -8.30 -2.61
C TRP A 37 -1.90 -8.23 -1.11
N ASN A 38 -1.19 -7.45 -0.30
CA ASN A 38 -1.33 -7.49 1.16
C ASN A 38 -2.56 -6.76 1.71
N PHE A 39 -3.07 -5.74 1.00
CA PHE A 39 -4.33 -5.06 1.29
C PHE A 39 -5.12 -4.81 0.00
N PRO A 40 -5.52 -5.86 -0.72
CA PRO A 40 -5.96 -5.72 -2.11
C PRO A 40 -7.18 -4.79 -2.26
N ILE A 41 -8.22 -4.96 -1.44
CA ILE A 41 -9.43 -4.12 -1.48
C ILE A 41 -9.12 -2.68 -1.08
N SER A 42 -8.43 -2.49 0.04
CA SER A 42 -8.11 -1.15 0.55
C SER A 42 -7.21 -0.35 -0.39
N MET A 43 -6.27 -1.02 -1.06
CA MET A 43 -5.37 -0.35 -2.01
C MET A 43 -6.07 0.07 -3.28
N ILE A 44 -6.98 -0.75 -3.81
CA ILE A 44 -7.82 -0.35 -4.94
C ILE A 44 -8.76 0.79 -4.54
N ALA A 45 -9.44 0.68 -3.40
CA ALA A 45 -10.34 1.72 -2.91
C ALA A 45 -9.62 3.07 -2.76
N ARG A 46 -8.42 3.08 -2.18
CA ARG A 46 -7.59 4.30 -2.06
C ARG A 46 -7.22 4.87 -3.41
N SER A 47 -6.75 4.04 -4.33
CA SER A 47 -6.36 4.44 -5.68
C SER A 47 -7.53 5.02 -6.48
N LEU A 48 -8.66 4.31 -6.49
CA LEU A 48 -9.89 4.77 -7.14
C LEU A 48 -10.39 6.10 -6.56
N ALA A 49 -10.50 6.18 -5.25
CA ALA A 49 -11.08 7.32 -4.59
C ALA A 49 -10.31 8.64 -4.87
N CYS A 50 -8.97 8.60 -4.82
CA CYS A 50 -8.14 9.76 -5.15
C CYS A 50 -8.24 10.15 -6.61
N SER A 51 -8.07 9.17 -7.51
CA SER A 51 -8.02 9.39 -8.95
C SER A 51 -9.36 9.88 -9.49
N PHE A 52 -10.44 9.24 -9.03
CA PHE A 52 -11.79 9.57 -9.43
C PHE A 52 -12.26 10.94 -8.92
N ALA A 53 -11.96 11.26 -7.65
CA ALA A 53 -12.27 12.58 -7.08
C ALA A 53 -11.55 13.72 -7.81
N ALA A 54 -10.37 13.46 -8.39
CA ALA A 54 -9.63 14.40 -9.20
C ALA A 54 -10.05 14.42 -10.69
N GLY A 55 -11.09 13.67 -11.08
CA GLY A 55 -11.64 13.66 -12.44
C GLY A 55 -10.87 12.79 -13.45
N ASN A 56 -10.00 11.87 -13.01
CA ASN A 56 -9.25 11.00 -13.91
C ASN A 56 -10.03 9.73 -14.27
N SER A 57 -9.83 9.23 -15.49
CA SER A 57 -10.11 7.83 -15.83
C SER A 57 -9.01 6.95 -15.25
N THR A 58 -9.37 5.73 -14.81
CA THR A 58 -8.46 4.88 -14.05
C THR A 58 -8.34 3.50 -14.67
N VAL A 59 -7.10 3.02 -14.83
CA VAL A 59 -6.80 1.63 -15.16
C VAL A 59 -6.04 1.01 -14.00
N ILE A 60 -6.61 -0.03 -13.38
CA ILE A 60 -6.05 -0.68 -12.20
C ILE A 60 -5.61 -2.09 -12.52
N LYS A 61 -4.36 -2.41 -12.15
CA LYS A 61 -3.84 -3.78 -12.15
C LYS A 61 -3.72 -4.29 -10.72
N PRO A 62 -4.61 -5.16 -10.24
CA PRO A 62 -4.44 -5.85 -8.97
C PRO A 62 -3.27 -6.83 -9.02
N ALA A 63 -2.74 -7.19 -7.83
CA ALA A 63 -1.69 -8.20 -7.76
C ALA A 63 -2.19 -9.56 -8.27
N GLU A 64 -1.33 -10.27 -8.97
CA GLU A 64 -1.61 -11.60 -9.51
C GLU A 64 -1.89 -12.68 -8.45
N LEU A 65 -1.44 -12.46 -7.21
CA LEU A 65 -1.70 -13.35 -6.08
C LEU A 65 -3.10 -13.19 -5.47
N THR A 66 -3.76 -12.04 -5.70
CA THR A 66 -5.07 -11.73 -5.11
C THR A 66 -6.04 -11.08 -6.11
N PRO A 67 -6.19 -11.61 -7.34
CA PRO A 67 -6.94 -10.91 -8.38
C PRO A 67 -8.45 -11.12 -8.29
N LEU A 68 -8.92 -12.32 -7.90
CA LEU A 68 -10.31 -12.73 -8.10
C LEU A 68 -11.31 -11.99 -7.23
N ALA A 69 -11.23 -12.15 -5.89
CA ALA A 69 -12.17 -11.53 -4.96
C ALA A 69 -12.16 -9.99 -5.09
N THR A 70 -10.97 -9.42 -5.30
CA THR A 70 -10.79 -7.99 -5.47
C THR A 70 -11.46 -7.47 -6.73
N THR A 71 -11.25 -8.16 -7.87
CA THR A 71 -11.84 -7.77 -9.15
C THR A 71 -13.35 -7.91 -9.12
N SER A 72 -13.88 -9.03 -8.60
CA SER A 72 -15.33 -9.26 -8.50
C SER A 72 -16.02 -8.22 -7.63
N PHE A 73 -15.45 -7.93 -6.45
CA PHE A 73 -15.99 -6.92 -5.54
C PHE A 73 -16.10 -5.53 -6.19
N PHE A 74 -15.02 -5.07 -6.85
CA PHE A 74 -15.05 -3.76 -7.49
C PHE A 74 -15.86 -3.72 -8.76
N ALA A 75 -15.91 -4.80 -9.55
CA ALA A 75 -16.77 -4.89 -10.72
C ALA A 75 -18.26 -4.75 -10.34
N GLU A 76 -18.68 -5.42 -9.27
CA GLU A 76 -20.04 -5.31 -8.74
C GLU A 76 -20.31 -3.90 -8.17
N ALA A 77 -19.40 -3.35 -7.39
CA ALA A 77 -19.54 -2.01 -6.82
C ALA A 77 -19.63 -0.92 -7.91
N ILE A 78 -18.80 -1.00 -8.93
CA ILE A 78 -18.80 -0.09 -10.11
C ILE A 78 -20.11 -0.20 -10.87
N HIS A 79 -20.60 -1.43 -11.08
CA HIS A 79 -21.87 -1.69 -11.75
C HIS A 79 -23.06 -1.10 -10.98
N ASN A 80 -23.14 -1.40 -9.67
CA ASN A 80 -24.25 -0.95 -8.81
C ASN A 80 -24.24 0.57 -8.59
N ALA A 81 -23.09 1.21 -8.68
CA ALA A 81 -22.96 2.67 -8.62
C ALA A 81 -23.20 3.36 -9.97
N GLU A 82 -23.57 2.61 -11.01
CA GLU A 82 -23.83 3.13 -12.37
C GLU A 82 -22.70 4.01 -12.92
N VAL A 83 -21.44 3.67 -12.60
CA VAL A 83 -20.27 4.43 -13.04
C VAL A 83 -20.20 4.41 -14.57
N PRO A 84 -19.99 5.56 -15.25
CA PRO A 84 -19.88 5.61 -16.70
C PRO A 84 -18.85 4.63 -17.25
N LYS A 85 -19.20 3.93 -18.32
CA LYS A 85 -18.35 2.92 -18.95
C LYS A 85 -16.99 3.52 -19.37
N GLY A 86 -15.92 2.80 -19.10
CA GLY A 86 -14.56 3.20 -19.46
C GLY A 86 -13.91 4.14 -18.45
N LEU A 87 -14.63 4.65 -17.45
CA LEU A 87 -14.05 5.54 -16.44
C LEU A 87 -13.17 4.79 -15.44
N ILE A 88 -13.58 3.57 -15.07
CA ILE A 88 -12.82 2.66 -14.21
C ILE A 88 -12.67 1.32 -14.93
N ASN A 89 -11.42 0.88 -15.08
CA ASN A 89 -11.08 -0.36 -15.76
C ASN A 89 -10.14 -1.18 -14.88
N ILE A 90 -10.40 -2.48 -14.76
CA ILE A 90 -9.56 -3.41 -14.00
C ILE A 90 -8.97 -4.42 -14.98
N VAL A 91 -7.63 -4.50 -14.99
CA VAL A 91 -6.86 -5.39 -15.87
C VAL A 91 -6.07 -6.36 -15.00
N THR A 92 -6.39 -7.64 -15.11
CA THR A 92 -5.64 -8.71 -14.42
C THR A 92 -4.47 -9.18 -15.28
N GLY A 93 -3.42 -9.70 -14.63
CA GLY A 93 -2.24 -10.23 -15.31
C GLY A 93 -0.98 -10.10 -14.46
N TYR A 94 0.10 -10.67 -14.96
CA TYR A 94 1.40 -10.60 -14.30
C TYR A 94 2.00 -9.20 -14.32
N GLY A 95 2.77 -8.85 -13.27
CA GLY A 95 3.44 -7.56 -13.17
C GLY A 95 4.39 -7.30 -14.34
N SER A 96 5.11 -8.35 -14.81
CA SER A 96 6.03 -8.28 -15.96
C SER A 96 5.35 -8.09 -17.32
N GLU A 97 4.07 -8.37 -17.43
CA GLU A 97 3.30 -8.28 -18.66
C GLU A 97 2.31 -7.10 -18.59
N ALA A 98 1.17 -7.30 -17.93
CA ALA A 98 0.13 -6.28 -17.83
C ALA A 98 0.61 -5.01 -17.08
N GLY A 99 1.43 -5.17 -16.03
CA GLY A 99 2.03 -4.06 -15.29
C GLY A 99 3.01 -3.26 -16.15
N ALA A 100 3.91 -3.95 -16.85
CA ALA A 100 4.87 -3.32 -17.75
C ALA A 100 4.18 -2.63 -18.94
N ALA A 101 3.17 -3.26 -19.55
CA ALA A 101 2.39 -2.66 -20.62
C ALA A 101 1.65 -1.40 -20.15
N LEU A 102 1.04 -1.44 -18.95
CA LEU A 102 0.35 -0.28 -18.38
C LEU A 102 1.32 0.90 -18.13
N THR A 103 2.50 0.64 -17.61
CA THR A 103 3.49 1.70 -17.32
C THR A 103 4.12 2.28 -18.57
N ALA A 104 4.20 1.49 -19.66
CA ALA A 104 4.76 1.94 -20.94
C ALA A 104 3.73 2.57 -21.89
N HIS A 105 2.41 2.46 -21.57
CA HIS A 105 1.36 2.89 -22.50
C HIS A 105 1.37 4.41 -22.72
N PRO A 106 1.37 4.90 -23.96
CA PRO A 106 1.52 6.34 -24.27
C PRO A 106 0.40 7.21 -23.69
N ASP A 107 -0.82 6.68 -23.59
CA ASP A 107 -1.98 7.43 -23.12
C ASP A 107 -2.11 7.45 -21.58
N VAL A 108 -1.27 6.71 -20.84
CA VAL A 108 -1.26 6.76 -19.38
C VAL A 108 -0.44 7.98 -18.94
N ALA A 109 -1.11 9.01 -18.46
CA ALA A 109 -0.51 10.30 -18.13
C ALA A 109 0.05 10.38 -16.70
N GLN A 110 -0.30 9.42 -15.82
CA GLN A 110 0.19 9.35 -14.43
C GLN A 110 0.23 7.90 -13.97
N ILE A 111 1.20 7.52 -13.14
CA ILE A 111 1.35 6.16 -12.62
C ILE A 111 1.36 6.21 -11.09
N THR A 112 0.57 5.34 -10.47
CA THR A 112 0.62 5.06 -9.02
C THR A 112 0.98 3.60 -8.81
N PHE A 113 1.97 3.35 -7.97
CA PHE A 113 2.44 2.01 -7.64
C PHE A 113 2.57 1.84 -6.13
N THR A 114 2.11 0.71 -5.62
CA THR A 114 2.46 0.25 -4.27
C THR A 114 3.02 -1.15 -4.33
N GLY A 115 4.21 -1.37 -3.77
CA GLY A 115 4.84 -2.69 -3.79
C GLY A 115 6.32 -2.69 -3.40
N SER A 116 7.12 -3.55 -4.04
CA SER A 116 8.54 -3.71 -3.72
C SER A 116 9.41 -2.56 -4.22
N VAL A 117 10.50 -2.26 -3.52
CA VAL A 117 11.50 -1.27 -3.94
C VAL A 117 12.07 -1.59 -5.34
N LYS A 118 12.33 -2.87 -5.62
CA LYS A 118 12.84 -3.31 -6.93
C LYS A 118 11.88 -2.92 -8.07
N THR A 119 10.61 -3.24 -7.91
CA THR A 119 9.59 -2.92 -8.92
C THR A 119 9.33 -1.41 -9.00
N GLY A 120 9.29 -0.70 -7.86
CA GLY A 120 9.12 0.75 -7.84
C GLY A 120 10.22 1.49 -8.61
N LYS A 121 11.48 1.05 -8.50
CA LYS A 121 12.57 1.58 -9.30
C LYS A 121 12.34 1.36 -10.80
N ALA A 122 11.90 0.17 -11.22
CA ALA A 122 11.61 -0.11 -12.64
C ALA A 122 10.48 0.79 -13.16
N ILE A 123 9.44 1.03 -12.35
CA ILE A 123 8.34 1.92 -12.71
C ILE A 123 8.81 3.38 -12.82
N LEU A 124 9.64 3.85 -11.88
CA LEU A 124 10.22 5.20 -11.95
C LEU A 124 11.08 5.39 -13.22
N HIS A 125 11.84 4.39 -13.63
CA HIS A 125 12.57 4.42 -14.89
C HIS A 125 11.61 4.51 -16.09
N ALA A 126 10.58 3.68 -16.15
CA ALA A 126 9.59 3.72 -17.24
C ALA A 126 8.82 5.06 -17.28
N ALA A 127 8.52 5.65 -16.14
CA ALA A 127 7.90 6.96 -16.05
C ALA A 127 8.83 8.08 -16.52
N ALA A 128 10.13 8.00 -16.18
CA ALA A 128 11.15 8.97 -16.59
C ALA A 128 11.34 8.98 -18.10
N GLU A 129 11.35 7.82 -18.77
CA GLU A 129 11.45 7.72 -20.25
C GLU A 129 10.31 8.46 -20.96
N ARG A 130 9.19 8.61 -20.31
CA ARG A 130 7.98 9.25 -20.84
C ARG A 130 7.72 10.64 -20.26
N ALA A 131 8.54 11.08 -19.30
CA ALA A 131 8.36 12.32 -18.55
C ALA A 131 6.96 12.45 -17.90
N VAL A 132 6.38 11.34 -17.42
CA VAL A 132 5.09 11.33 -16.72
C VAL A 132 5.28 11.24 -15.21
N PRO A 133 4.40 11.87 -14.40
CA PRO A 133 4.45 11.74 -12.95
C PRO A 133 4.25 10.30 -12.48
N ALA A 134 5.03 9.87 -11.50
CA ALA A 134 4.85 8.59 -10.83
C ALA A 134 4.90 8.74 -9.31
N VAL A 135 3.90 8.20 -8.63
CA VAL A 135 3.84 8.09 -7.18
C VAL A 135 4.12 6.65 -6.80
N VAL A 136 5.16 6.42 -6.00
CA VAL A 136 5.54 5.08 -5.57
C VAL A 136 5.50 4.97 -4.04
N GLU A 137 4.72 4.01 -3.55
CA GLU A 137 4.63 3.62 -2.16
C GLU A 137 5.34 2.27 -1.97
N LEU A 138 6.36 2.25 -1.13
CA LEU A 138 7.30 1.13 -1.06
C LEU A 138 7.34 0.53 0.35
N GLY A 139 8.03 -0.60 0.47
CA GLY A 139 8.24 -1.26 1.76
C GLY A 139 9.14 -0.46 2.70
N GLY A 140 8.94 -0.64 3.98
CA GLY A 140 9.70 0.03 5.05
C GLY A 140 10.21 -0.94 6.11
N LYS A 141 10.93 -0.35 7.07
CA LYS A 141 11.36 -0.99 8.32
C LYS A 141 11.06 -0.02 9.47
N SER A 142 9.78 0.11 9.79
CA SER A 142 9.30 1.06 10.79
C SER A 142 9.81 0.72 12.19
N ALA A 143 10.05 1.75 12.99
CA ALA A 143 10.55 1.58 14.35
C ALA A 143 9.46 1.91 15.37
N ALA A 144 9.31 1.03 16.38
CA ALA A 144 8.63 1.35 17.63
C ALA A 144 9.70 1.86 18.63
N VAL A 145 9.48 3.02 19.21
CA VAL A 145 10.36 3.60 20.23
C VAL A 145 9.69 3.48 21.60
N VAL A 146 10.37 2.80 22.52
CA VAL A 146 9.84 2.51 23.86
C VAL A 146 10.70 3.22 24.91
N LEU A 147 10.13 4.25 25.51
CA LEU A 147 10.76 5.07 26.55
C LEU A 147 10.68 4.39 27.93
N PRO A 148 11.52 4.79 28.91
CA PRO A 148 11.60 4.11 30.21
C PRO A 148 10.35 4.19 31.06
N ASP A 149 9.46 5.14 30.82
CA ASP A 149 8.18 5.36 31.49
C ASP A 149 6.99 4.76 30.74
N ALA A 150 7.24 3.98 29.68
CA ALA A 150 6.19 3.35 28.90
C ALA A 150 5.47 2.26 29.68
N ASP A 151 4.15 2.17 29.52
CA ASP A 151 3.33 1.04 29.98
C ASP A 151 3.66 -0.20 29.12
N ILE A 152 4.41 -1.14 29.71
CA ILE A 152 4.93 -2.30 28.95
C ILE A 152 3.81 -3.20 28.46
N ASP A 153 2.69 -3.33 29.17
CA ASP A 153 1.57 -4.15 28.69
C ASP A 153 0.90 -3.54 27.46
N LYS A 154 0.81 -2.22 27.40
CA LYS A 154 0.38 -1.52 26.17
C LYS A 154 1.37 -1.69 25.03
N VAL A 155 2.68 -1.66 25.31
CA VAL A 155 3.71 -1.92 24.31
C VAL A 155 3.57 -3.31 23.72
N VAL A 156 3.38 -4.34 24.55
CA VAL A 156 3.20 -5.73 24.13
C VAL A 156 1.94 -5.88 23.25
N ASN A 157 0.82 -5.31 23.69
CA ASN A 157 -0.43 -5.34 22.92
C ASN A 157 -0.32 -4.59 21.59
N ALA A 158 0.31 -3.42 21.58
CA ALA A 158 0.56 -2.67 20.36
C ALA A 158 1.49 -3.43 19.39
N THR A 159 2.46 -4.17 19.92
CA THR A 159 3.36 -5.02 19.14
C THR A 159 2.61 -6.17 18.48
N LYS A 160 1.64 -6.80 19.18
CA LYS A 160 0.81 -7.85 18.58
C LYS A 160 0.16 -7.35 17.28
N VAL A 161 -0.43 -6.18 17.30
CA VAL A 161 -1.06 -5.59 16.11
C VAL A 161 -0.02 -5.04 15.12
N GLY A 162 1.04 -4.42 15.62
CA GLY A 162 2.00 -3.68 14.81
C GLY A 162 2.95 -4.53 13.98
N ILE A 163 3.20 -5.79 14.36
CA ILE A 163 4.11 -6.68 13.63
C ILE A 163 3.50 -8.04 13.27
N PHE A 164 2.65 -8.62 14.14
CA PHE A 164 2.13 -9.96 13.85
C PHE A 164 0.90 -9.94 12.94
N SER A 165 0.17 -8.82 12.82
CA SER A 165 -0.91 -8.72 11.84
C SER A 165 -0.43 -9.08 10.45
N GLN A 166 -1.21 -9.90 9.73
CA GLN A 166 -0.90 -10.40 8.38
C GLN A 166 0.50 -11.02 8.25
N ALA A 167 0.99 -11.69 9.31
CA ALA A 167 2.34 -12.25 9.35
C ALA A 167 3.46 -11.23 9.07
N GLY A 168 3.26 -9.96 9.48
CA GLY A 168 4.23 -8.88 9.26
C GLY A 168 4.31 -8.38 7.82
N GLN A 169 3.43 -8.84 6.93
CA GLN A 169 3.43 -8.50 5.50
C GLN A 169 2.78 -7.12 5.23
N ILE A 170 3.21 -6.11 5.99
CA ILE A 170 2.69 -4.74 5.98
C ILE A 170 3.84 -3.77 5.74
N CYS A 171 3.66 -2.79 4.85
CA CYS A 171 4.69 -1.79 4.53
C CYS A 171 5.14 -0.97 5.75
N SER A 172 4.22 -0.72 6.69
CA SER A 172 4.44 0.02 7.95
C SER A 172 4.66 -0.89 9.16
N ALA A 173 4.84 -2.21 9.00
CA ALA A 173 5.06 -3.13 10.10
C ALA A 173 6.20 -2.66 11.03
N MET A 174 5.97 -2.68 12.33
CA MET A 174 6.95 -2.29 13.35
C MET A 174 8.05 -3.34 13.50
N SER A 175 8.84 -3.51 12.44
CA SER A 175 9.87 -4.56 12.31
C SER A 175 11.14 -4.28 13.11
N ARG A 176 11.23 -3.12 13.75
CA ARG A 176 12.32 -2.76 14.68
C ARG A 176 11.72 -2.20 15.97
N MET A 177 12.31 -2.56 17.09
CA MET A 177 11.95 -1.99 18.38
C MET A 177 13.19 -1.39 19.04
N ILE A 178 13.13 -0.10 19.33
CA ILE A 178 14.19 0.66 20.01
C ILE A 178 13.72 0.85 21.46
N VAL A 179 14.28 0.06 22.37
CA VAL A 179 13.86 0.00 23.77
C VAL A 179 14.91 0.63 24.66
N HIS A 180 14.50 1.46 25.62
CA HIS A 180 15.41 1.96 26.64
C HIS A 180 15.98 0.81 27.47
N LYS A 181 17.29 0.86 27.73
CA LYS A 181 18.02 -0.26 28.36
C LYS A 181 17.48 -0.71 29.73
N SER A 182 16.87 0.21 30.51
CA SER A 182 16.35 -0.10 31.84
C SER A 182 15.14 -1.01 31.87
N ILE A 183 14.37 -1.10 30.75
CA ILE A 183 13.14 -1.89 30.63
C ILE A 183 13.26 -2.99 29.58
N LYS A 184 14.43 -3.13 28.93
CA LYS A 184 14.65 -4.04 27.82
C LYS A 184 14.32 -5.48 28.19
N ASP A 185 14.78 -5.96 29.33
CA ASP A 185 14.65 -7.38 29.70
C ASP A 185 13.19 -7.72 30.01
N GLU A 186 12.44 -6.85 30.67
CA GLU A 186 11.01 -7.02 30.91
C GLU A 186 10.20 -7.02 29.60
N VAL A 187 10.50 -6.10 28.70
CA VAL A 187 9.88 -6.05 27.37
C VAL A 187 10.13 -7.34 26.59
N LEU A 188 11.39 -7.81 26.57
CA LEU A 188 11.75 -9.06 25.88
C LEU A 188 11.04 -10.28 26.47
N GLU A 189 10.96 -10.39 27.81
CA GLU A 189 10.25 -11.49 28.46
C GLU A 189 8.78 -11.53 28.07
N LYS A 190 8.09 -10.39 28.15
CA LYS A 190 6.66 -10.31 27.80
C LYS A 190 6.41 -10.56 26.31
N LEU A 191 7.25 -10.02 25.43
CA LEU A 191 7.14 -10.28 23.98
C LEU A 191 7.42 -11.74 23.63
N SER A 192 8.36 -12.39 24.30
CA SER A 192 8.62 -13.82 24.10
C SER A 192 7.42 -14.68 24.51
N LYS A 193 6.77 -14.34 25.64
CA LYS A 193 5.52 -15.00 26.06
C LYS A 193 4.38 -14.77 25.07
N LEU A 194 4.22 -13.55 24.57
CA LEU A 194 3.25 -13.23 23.53
C LEU A 194 3.51 -14.05 22.27
N ALA A 195 4.75 -14.06 21.75
CA ALA A 195 5.09 -14.80 20.54
C ALA A 195 4.83 -16.32 20.68
N ALA A 196 5.12 -16.89 21.84
CA ALA A 196 4.86 -18.30 22.13
C ALA A 196 3.36 -18.64 22.24
N SER A 197 2.49 -17.65 22.52
CA SER A 197 1.04 -17.86 22.63
C SER A 197 0.29 -17.71 21.29
N ILE A 198 0.93 -17.24 20.24
CA ILE A 198 0.31 -17.01 18.93
C ILE A 198 -0.01 -18.35 18.26
N LYS A 199 -1.28 -18.58 17.96
CA LYS A 199 -1.73 -19.73 17.20
C LYS A 199 -1.66 -19.46 15.70
N VAL A 200 -0.83 -20.21 15.00
CA VAL A 200 -0.69 -20.13 13.53
C VAL A 200 -1.59 -21.19 12.89
N GLY A 201 -2.33 -20.81 11.85
CA GLY A 201 -3.22 -21.73 11.13
C GLY A 201 -3.96 -21.06 9.96
N PRO A 202 -4.86 -21.78 9.29
CA PRO A 202 -5.72 -21.24 8.23
C PRO A 202 -6.58 -20.08 8.74
N GLY A 203 -6.82 -19.08 7.88
CA GLY A 203 -7.51 -17.84 8.25
C GLY A 203 -9.02 -17.98 8.46
N ASP A 204 -9.59 -19.10 8.08
CA ASP A 204 -11.00 -19.47 8.25
C ASP A 204 -11.25 -20.34 9.49
N GLU A 205 -10.22 -20.71 10.23
CA GLU A 205 -10.34 -21.43 11.51
C GLU A 205 -10.50 -20.49 12.70
N GLU A 206 -11.44 -20.81 13.58
CA GLU A 206 -11.66 -20.05 14.82
C GLU A 206 -10.47 -20.13 15.77
N GLY A 207 -10.11 -19.01 16.37
CA GLY A 207 -9.02 -18.89 17.33
C GLY A 207 -7.61 -18.89 16.71
N VAL A 208 -7.48 -18.78 15.41
CA VAL A 208 -6.19 -18.53 14.73
C VAL A 208 -5.83 -17.06 14.86
N ASP A 209 -4.62 -16.78 15.36
CA ASP A 209 -4.08 -15.41 15.49
C ASP A 209 -3.28 -14.97 14.27
N LEU A 210 -2.65 -15.90 13.57
CA LEU A 210 -1.69 -15.62 12.49
C LEU A 210 -1.88 -16.61 11.35
N THR A 211 -2.07 -16.08 10.15
CA THR A 211 -2.16 -16.88 8.92
C THR A 211 -0.78 -17.12 8.32
N PRO A 212 -0.61 -18.13 7.45
CA PRO A 212 0.62 -18.31 6.66
C PRO A 212 0.94 -17.08 5.81
N VAL A 213 2.20 -16.94 5.43
CA VAL A 213 2.63 -15.96 4.41
C VAL A 213 2.03 -16.30 3.05
N ILE A 214 1.92 -15.28 2.19
CA ILE A 214 1.14 -15.34 0.93
C ILE A 214 1.65 -16.37 -0.09
N SER A 215 2.94 -16.70 -0.09
CA SER A 215 3.54 -17.61 -1.08
C SER A 215 4.80 -18.26 -0.58
N GLU A 216 5.19 -19.35 -1.23
CA GLU A 216 6.47 -20.03 -0.99
C GLU A 216 7.68 -19.11 -1.20
N GLU A 217 7.65 -18.27 -2.24
CA GLU A 217 8.71 -17.26 -2.48
C GLU A 217 8.87 -16.31 -1.28
N GLN A 218 7.75 -15.86 -0.70
CA GLN A 218 7.77 -15.00 0.48
C GLN A 218 8.30 -15.77 1.71
N LEU A 219 7.93 -17.04 1.89
CA LEU A 219 8.45 -17.89 2.95
C LEU A 219 9.97 -18.03 2.86
N GLN A 220 10.49 -18.42 1.70
CA GLN A 220 11.92 -18.56 1.46
C GLN A 220 12.69 -17.25 1.73
N LYS A 221 12.11 -16.13 1.36
CA LYS A 221 12.69 -14.81 1.63
C LYS A 221 12.79 -14.54 3.14
N VAL A 222 11.73 -14.81 3.89
CA VAL A 222 11.70 -14.64 5.36
C VAL A 222 12.72 -15.56 6.02
N GLU A 223 12.75 -16.84 5.65
CA GLU A 223 13.72 -17.80 6.19
C GLU A 223 15.16 -17.41 5.91
N ASN A 224 15.47 -16.94 4.70
CA ASN A 224 16.81 -16.49 4.35
C ASN A 224 17.27 -15.31 5.22
N TYR A 225 16.38 -14.35 5.49
CA TYR A 225 16.68 -13.24 6.41
C TYR A 225 16.84 -13.73 7.86
N ALA A 226 16.00 -14.64 8.32
CA ALA A 226 16.13 -15.20 9.67
C ALA A 226 17.48 -15.96 9.83
N ARG A 227 17.88 -16.76 8.85
CA ARG A 227 19.17 -17.47 8.83
C ARG A 227 20.36 -16.50 8.81
N SER A 228 20.28 -15.42 8.04
CA SER A 228 21.38 -14.42 7.99
C SER A 228 21.58 -13.69 9.32
N GLY A 229 20.55 -13.59 10.15
CA GLY A 229 20.64 -12.98 11.48
C GLY A 229 21.26 -13.90 12.55
N LEU A 230 21.48 -15.19 12.24
CA LEU A 230 22.13 -16.16 13.12
C LEU A 230 23.65 -16.28 12.86
N GLN A 231 24.14 -15.66 11.80
CA GLN A 231 25.56 -15.57 11.43
C GLN A 231 26.21 -14.29 12.02
#